data_b0de28e0c6b02535ff2f35af2edb6ee1
#
_entry.id   b0de28e0c6b02535ff2f35af2edb6ee1
#
_cell.length_a   1.000
_cell.length_b   1.000
_cell.length_c   1.000
_cell.angle_alpha   90.00
_cell.angle_beta   90.00
_cell.angle_gamma   90.00
#
_symmetry.space_group_name_H-M   'P 1'
#
loop_
_entity.id
_entity.type
_entity.pdbx_description
1 polymer ?
#
loop_
_entity_poly.entity_id
_entity_poly.type
_entity_poly.pdbx_seq_one_letter_code
_entity_poly.pdbx_strand_id
1 'polypeptide(L)'
;TPYNPFDPSSLSLMDAFTPPSWTDEGLAKFILGTDGQGRDMLATILYGSRISLIVGFSAVIFALVLGVGLGLSAGYFGGKYEMLVMRFTDVQLTVPSILMALLVDGIARGIISREMHDEMAIYVLIFAIGISEWPQFARVSRAATLVEKNKDYVSASTIIGVSNIIIMFKHILP
;
A
#
# COMPACT_ATOMS: atom_id res chain seq x y z
N THR A 1 -14.83 -9.96 13.67
CA THR A 1 -15.41 -9.89 15.02
C THR A 1 -16.83 -9.34 14.94
N PRO A 2 -17.79 -9.81 15.75
CA PRO A 2 -19.16 -9.37 15.70
C PRO A 2 -19.39 -7.96 16.28
N TYR A 3 -18.37 -7.37 16.91
CA TYR A 3 -18.46 -6.02 17.51
C TYR A 3 -17.16 -5.24 17.31
N ASN A 4 -17.26 -3.90 17.45
CA ASN A 4 -16.11 -2.99 17.41
C ASN A 4 -15.49 -2.91 18.82
N PRO A 5 -14.26 -3.39 19.05
CA PRO A 5 -13.62 -3.35 20.36
C PRO A 5 -13.21 -1.93 20.80
N PHE A 6 -13.30 -0.94 19.92
CA PHE A 6 -13.00 0.47 20.20
C PHE A 6 -14.25 1.31 20.48
N ASP A 7 -15.45 0.70 20.46
CA ASP A 7 -16.68 1.38 20.83
C ASP A 7 -16.69 1.62 22.35
N PRO A 8 -16.82 2.88 22.83
CA PRO A 8 -16.88 3.18 24.25
C PRO A 8 -17.93 2.41 25.04
N SER A 9 -19.04 2.04 24.36
CA SER A 9 -20.12 1.24 24.98
C SER A 9 -19.73 -0.21 25.27
N SER A 10 -18.70 -0.73 24.62
CA SER A 10 -18.19 -2.10 24.80
C SER A 10 -17.06 -2.21 25.84
N LEU A 11 -16.60 -1.08 26.38
CA LEU A 11 -15.51 -1.04 27.35
C LEU A 11 -16.02 -1.34 28.76
N SER A 12 -15.32 -2.24 29.46
CA SER A 12 -15.59 -2.58 30.85
C SER A 12 -14.28 -2.55 31.66
N LEU A 13 -14.07 -1.48 32.43
CA LEU A 13 -12.90 -1.37 33.29
C LEU A 13 -12.88 -2.46 34.38
N MET A 14 -14.03 -3.10 34.67
CA MET A 14 -14.10 -4.22 35.62
C MET A 14 -13.46 -5.49 35.03
N ASP A 15 -13.41 -5.61 33.73
CA ASP A 15 -12.79 -6.73 33.02
C ASP A 15 -11.32 -6.43 32.61
N ALA A 16 -10.74 -5.30 33.10
CA ALA A 16 -9.37 -4.92 32.77
C ALA A 16 -8.37 -5.97 33.28
N PHE A 17 -7.35 -6.25 32.47
CA PHE A 17 -6.29 -7.22 32.77
C PHE A 17 -6.79 -8.64 33.08
N THR A 18 -7.98 -9.03 32.59
CA THR A 18 -8.42 -10.44 32.71
C THR A 18 -7.44 -11.32 31.93
N PRO A 19 -6.89 -12.37 32.55
CA PRO A 19 -5.94 -13.26 31.88
C PRO A 19 -6.63 -14.13 30.81
N PRO A 20 -5.85 -14.79 29.93
CA PRO A 20 -6.39 -15.66 28.88
C PRO A 20 -7.26 -16.81 29.43
N SER A 21 -8.24 -17.24 28.65
CA SER A 21 -9.26 -18.24 29.04
C SER A 21 -8.70 -19.60 29.48
N TRP A 22 -7.47 -19.93 29.14
CA TRP A 22 -6.81 -21.20 29.52
C TRP A 22 -6.08 -21.11 30.87
N THR A 23 -6.17 -20.00 31.58
CA THR A 23 -5.64 -19.83 32.93
C THR A 23 -6.74 -19.99 33.99
N ASP A 24 -6.38 -20.29 35.24
CA ASP A 24 -7.35 -20.54 36.31
C ASP A 24 -8.25 -19.32 36.62
N GLU A 25 -7.76 -18.10 36.41
CA GLU A 25 -8.50 -16.85 36.55
C GLU A 25 -9.10 -16.32 35.24
N GLY A 26 -8.92 -17.06 34.15
CA GLY A 26 -9.38 -16.67 32.81
C GLY A 26 -10.88 -16.83 32.65
N LEU A 27 -11.49 -15.88 31.89
CA LEU A 27 -12.90 -15.97 31.53
C LEU A 27 -13.04 -16.56 30.12
N ALA A 28 -13.93 -17.55 29.95
CA ALA A 28 -14.19 -18.18 28.66
C ALA A 28 -14.63 -17.19 27.57
N LYS A 29 -15.15 -16.03 27.94
CA LYS A 29 -15.54 -14.93 27.05
C LYS A 29 -14.34 -14.29 26.34
N PHE A 30 -13.18 -14.24 27.00
CA PHE A 30 -11.98 -13.55 26.51
C PHE A 30 -10.86 -14.57 26.23
N ILE A 31 -10.82 -15.10 25.02
CA ILE A 31 -9.88 -16.18 24.64
C ILE A 31 -8.43 -15.75 24.94
N LEU A 32 -8.00 -14.59 24.50
CA LEU A 32 -6.64 -14.04 24.72
C LEU A 32 -6.57 -13.08 25.93
N GLY A 33 -7.65 -13.02 26.73
CA GLY A 33 -7.74 -12.04 27.82
C GLY A 33 -8.09 -10.63 27.34
N THR A 34 -7.90 -9.64 28.24
CA THR A 34 -8.24 -8.24 27.99
C THR A 34 -7.04 -7.33 28.24
N ASP A 35 -7.08 -6.13 27.66
CA ASP A 35 -6.11 -5.06 27.90
C ASP A 35 -6.45 -4.23 29.17
N GLY A 36 -5.66 -3.18 29.44
CA GLY A 36 -5.88 -2.28 30.57
C GLY A 36 -7.17 -1.44 30.53
N GLN A 37 -7.91 -1.50 29.42
CA GLN A 37 -9.21 -0.85 29.24
C GLN A 37 -10.37 -1.86 29.18
N GLY A 38 -10.09 -3.14 29.45
CA GLY A 38 -11.08 -4.21 29.41
C GLY A 38 -11.49 -4.64 27.99
N ARG A 39 -10.71 -4.26 26.95
CA ARG A 39 -10.97 -4.67 25.57
C ARG A 39 -10.49 -6.10 25.34
N ASP A 40 -11.30 -6.89 24.66
CA ASP A 40 -10.93 -8.23 24.20
C ASP A 40 -9.73 -8.16 23.25
N MET A 41 -8.62 -8.77 23.65
CA MET A 41 -7.38 -8.79 22.90
C MET A 41 -7.54 -9.46 21.53
N LEU A 42 -8.27 -10.58 21.45
CA LEU A 42 -8.52 -11.26 20.19
C LEU A 42 -9.34 -10.40 19.23
N ALA A 43 -10.41 -9.79 19.73
CA ALA A 43 -11.23 -8.87 18.94
C ALA A 43 -10.41 -7.67 18.43
N THR A 44 -9.56 -7.11 19.27
CA THR A 44 -8.68 -5.98 18.93
C THR A 44 -7.69 -6.36 17.83
N ILE A 45 -7.05 -7.52 17.92
CA ILE A 45 -6.12 -8.03 16.90
C ILE A 45 -6.84 -8.26 15.57
N LEU A 46 -7.99 -8.93 15.58
CA LEU A 46 -8.74 -9.23 14.37
C LEU A 46 -9.28 -7.94 13.69
N TYR A 47 -9.74 -6.98 14.49
CA TYR A 47 -10.20 -5.70 13.98
C TYR A 47 -9.05 -4.87 13.38
N GLY A 48 -7.91 -4.81 14.08
CA GLY A 48 -6.70 -4.14 13.58
C GLY A 48 -6.13 -4.79 12.33
N SER A 49 -6.12 -6.13 12.26
CA SER A 49 -5.68 -6.88 11.08
C SER A 49 -6.51 -6.55 9.84
N ARG A 50 -7.83 -6.38 9.98
CA ARG A 50 -8.70 -5.97 8.86
C ARG A 50 -8.25 -4.62 8.28
N ILE A 51 -8.00 -3.63 9.13
CA ILE A 51 -7.56 -2.30 8.69
C ILE A 51 -6.18 -2.40 8.04
N SER A 52 -5.24 -3.10 8.67
CA SER A 52 -3.89 -3.28 8.13
C SER A 52 -3.88 -3.95 6.76
N LEU A 53 -4.72 -4.98 6.54
CA LEU A 53 -4.85 -5.64 5.25
C LEU A 53 -5.45 -4.72 4.18
N ILE A 54 -6.51 -3.98 4.51
CA ILE A 54 -7.11 -3.03 3.57
C ILE A 54 -6.09 -1.97 3.15
N VAL A 55 -5.40 -1.36 4.11
CA VAL A 55 -4.38 -0.34 3.84
C VAL A 55 -3.23 -0.93 3.02
N GLY A 56 -2.69 -2.08 3.43
CA GLY A 56 -1.57 -2.72 2.77
C GLY A 56 -1.87 -3.11 1.33
N PHE A 57 -2.98 -3.82 1.08
CA PHE A 57 -3.37 -4.21 -0.28
C PHE A 57 -3.67 -2.99 -1.16
N SER A 58 -4.39 -1.99 -0.64
CA SER A 58 -4.71 -0.79 -1.41
C SER A 58 -3.47 0.01 -1.77
N ALA A 59 -2.53 0.16 -0.83
CA ALA A 59 -1.26 0.85 -1.07
C ALA A 59 -0.39 0.12 -2.11
N VAL A 60 -0.31 -1.22 -2.02
CA VAL A 60 0.44 -2.03 -3.01
C VAL A 60 -0.20 -1.94 -4.39
N ILE A 61 -1.53 -2.02 -4.51
CA ILE A 61 -2.22 -1.86 -5.80
C ILE A 61 -1.93 -0.48 -6.39
N PHE A 62 -2.01 0.57 -5.58
CA PHE A 62 -1.70 1.93 -6.03
C PHE A 62 -0.24 2.05 -6.50
N ALA A 63 0.72 1.56 -5.70
CA ALA A 63 2.14 1.57 -6.04
C ALA A 63 2.44 0.76 -7.32
N LEU A 64 1.80 -0.40 -7.46
CA LEU A 64 1.95 -1.28 -8.62
C LEU A 64 1.41 -0.62 -9.89
N VAL A 65 0.19 -0.07 -9.87
CA VAL A 65 -0.41 0.59 -11.04
C VAL A 65 0.45 1.76 -11.49
N LEU A 66 0.87 2.62 -10.55
CA LEU A 66 1.71 3.78 -10.84
C LEU A 66 3.10 3.35 -11.31
N GLY A 67 3.74 2.45 -10.58
CA GLY A 67 5.10 2.00 -10.86
C GLY A 67 5.21 1.21 -12.15
N VAL A 68 4.34 0.22 -12.35
CA VAL A 68 4.33 -0.57 -13.59
C VAL A 68 3.99 0.31 -14.79
N GLY A 69 3.01 1.20 -14.67
CA GLY A 69 2.65 2.12 -15.76
C GLY A 69 3.80 3.02 -16.18
N LEU A 70 4.48 3.65 -15.21
CA LEU A 70 5.64 4.51 -15.49
C LEU A 70 6.87 3.71 -15.94
N GLY A 71 7.15 2.55 -15.34
CA GLY A 71 8.27 1.70 -15.71
C GLY A 71 8.12 1.10 -17.11
N LEU A 72 6.94 0.56 -17.42
CA LEU A 72 6.60 0.03 -18.74
C LEU A 72 6.74 1.09 -19.83
N SER A 73 6.13 2.27 -19.60
CA SER A 73 6.22 3.37 -20.57
C SER A 73 7.65 3.87 -20.73
N ALA A 74 8.41 4.02 -19.64
CA ALA A 74 9.80 4.44 -19.68
C ALA A 74 10.67 3.44 -20.47
N GLY A 75 10.55 2.14 -20.20
CA GLY A 75 11.27 1.09 -20.93
C GLY A 75 10.88 1.02 -22.41
N TYR A 76 9.61 1.22 -22.73
CA TYR A 76 9.10 1.16 -24.09
C TYR A 76 9.56 2.34 -24.95
N PHE A 77 9.31 3.58 -24.51
CA PHE A 77 9.65 4.78 -25.27
C PHE A 77 11.14 5.12 -25.23
N GLY A 78 11.81 4.86 -24.11
CA GLY A 78 13.25 5.09 -23.99
C GLY A 78 13.65 6.57 -24.00
N GLY A 79 14.95 6.82 -24.26
CA GLY A 79 15.50 8.14 -24.49
C GLY A 79 15.38 9.11 -23.31
N LYS A 80 15.06 10.39 -23.60
CA LYS A 80 14.96 11.44 -22.57
C LYS A 80 13.83 11.22 -21.57
N TYR A 81 12.73 10.61 -22.01
CA TYR A 81 11.60 10.27 -21.16
C TYR A 81 11.97 9.22 -20.11
N GLU A 82 12.60 8.14 -20.55
CA GLU A 82 13.14 7.10 -19.66
C GLU A 82 14.12 7.69 -18.64
N MET A 83 15.06 8.49 -19.12
CA MET A 83 16.06 9.16 -18.26
C MET A 83 15.39 10.02 -17.18
N LEU A 84 14.35 10.77 -17.52
CA LEU A 84 13.64 11.63 -16.58
C LEU A 84 12.89 10.80 -15.53
N VAL A 85 12.12 9.80 -15.96
CA VAL A 85 11.39 8.92 -15.05
C VAL A 85 12.35 8.20 -14.09
N MET A 86 13.43 7.62 -14.61
CA MET A 86 14.40 6.90 -13.78
C MET A 86 15.17 7.83 -12.86
N ARG A 87 15.51 9.03 -13.28
CA ARG A 87 16.16 10.02 -12.40
C ARG A 87 15.25 10.39 -11.22
N PHE A 88 13.97 10.60 -11.48
CA PHE A 88 13.00 10.86 -10.41
C PHE A 88 12.88 9.66 -9.46
N THR A 89 12.80 8.45 -10.01
CA THR A 89 12.82 7.19 -9.25
C THR A 89 14.07 7.08 -8.36
N ASP A 90 15.24 7.39 -8.91
CA ASP A 90 16.51 7.30 -8.18
C ASP A 90 16.56 8.31 -7.02
N VAL A 91 16.13 9.55 -7.24
CA VAL A 91 16.05 10.59 -6.19
C VAL A 91 15.09 10.13 -5.08
N GLN A 92 13.94 9.60 -5.42
CA GLN A 92 12.97 9.18 -4.43
C GLN A 92 13.47 7.97 -3.60
N LEU A 93 14.17 7.03 -4.22
CA LEU A 93 14.75 5.87 -3.52
C LEU A 93 15.92 6.22 -2.57
N THR A 94 16.47 7.43 -2.65
CA THR A 94 17.46 7.90 -1.65
C THR A 94 16.81 8.31 -0.34
N VAL A 95 15.51 8.59 -0.34
CA VAL A 95 14.76 8.98 0.85
C VAL A 95 14.13 7.72 1.47
N PRO A 96 14.37 7.43 2.76
CA PRO A 96 13.70 6.34 3.44
C PRO A 96 12.17 6.44 3.34
N SER A 97 11.50 5.33 3.00
CA SER A 97 10.05 5.31 2.76
C SER A 97 9.24 5.83 3.95
N ILE A 98 9.71 5.58 5.18
CA ILE A 98 9.09 6.11 6.41
C ILE A 98 9.08 7.65 6.41
N LEU A 99 10.19 8.29 6.02
CA LEU A 99 10.28 9.76 5.96
C LEU A 99 9.37 10.33 4.87
N MET A 100 9.24 9.64 3.73
CA MET A 100 8.29 10.03 2.68
C MET A 100 6.86 9.93 3.18
N ALA A 101 6.51 8.86 3.88
CA ALA A 101 5.17 8.70 4.45
C ALA A 101 4.85 9.80 5.49
N LEU A 102 5.80 10.12 6.38
CA LEU A 102 5.66 11.21 7.34
C LEU A 102 5.56 12.59 6.67
N LEU A 103 6.30 12.82 5.59
CA LEU A 103 6.19 14.05 4.81
C LEU A 103 4.80 14.21 4.19
N VAL A 104 4.28 13.15 3.59
CA VAL A 104 2.92 13.16 2.98
C VAL A 104 1.86 13.39 4.05
N ASP A 105 1.93 12.70 5.21
CA ASP A 105 1.02 12.91 6.33
C ASP A 105 1.12 14.35 6.89
N GLY A 106 2.34 14.87 7.04
CA GLY A 106 2.57 16.24 7.50
C GLY A 106 1.98 17.29 6.55
N ILE A 107 2.11 17.11 5.22
CA ILE A 107 1.48 17.96 4.22
C ILE A 107 -0.06 17.85 4.30
N ALA A 108 -0.58 16.64 4.40
CA ALA A 108 -2.02 16.42 4.51
C ALA A 108 -2.60 17.13 5.74
N ARG A 109 -1.95 17.05 6.90
CA ARG A 109 -2.34 17.77 8.13
C ARG A 109 -2.28 19.30 7.99
N GLY A 110 -1.41 19.82 7.15
CA GLY A 110 -1.31 21.26 6.87
C GLY A 110 -2.40 21.80 5.96
N ILE A 111 -2.99 20.94 5.11
CA ILE A 111 -3.97 21.32 4.08
C ILE A 111 -5.41 20.97 4.51
N ILE A 112 -5.59 19.82 5.16
CA ILE A 112 -6.90 19.27 5.52
C ILE A 112 -7.25 19.70 6.95
N SER A 113 -8.51 20.08 7.20
CA SER A 113 -8.98 20.37 8.56
C SER A 113 -8.88 19.14 9.45
N ARG A 114 -8.76 19.32 10.77
CA ARG A 114 -8.60 18.21 11.73
C ARG A 114 -9.72 17.19 11.63
N GLU A 115 -10.96 17.64 11.57
CA GLU A 115 -12.15 16.78 11.47
C GLU A 115 -12.12 15.93 10.20
N MET A 116 -11.82 16.55 9.06
CA MET A 116 -11.72 15.86 7.77
C MET A 116 -10.48 14.95 7.70
N HIS A 117 -9.39 15.31 8.40
CA HIS A 117 -8.19 14.49 8.44
C HIS A 117 -8.45 13.14 9.13
N ASP A 118 -9.21 13.12 10.22
CA ASP A 118 -9.55 11.89 10.94
C ASP A 118 -10.40 10.95 10.07
N GLU A 119 -11.33 11.49 9.29
CA GLU A 119 -12.13 10.71 8.32
C GLU A 119 -11.29 10.19 7.15
N MET A 120 -10.32 10.97 6.68
CA MET A 120 -9.49 10.66 5.53
C MET A 120 -8.16 9.94 5.88
N ALA A 121 -7.87 9.72 7.15
CA ALA A 121 -6.57 9.19 7.61
C ALA A 121 -6.15 7.89 6.89
N ILE A 122 -7.10 6.97 6.65
CA ILE A 122 -6.82 5.71 5.94
C ILE A 122 -6.40 5.99 4.49
N TYR A 123 -7.06 6.91 3.81
CA TYR A 123 -6.75 7.26 2.40
C TYR A 123 -5.41 7.98 2.30
N VAL A 124 -5.11 8.90 3.23
CA VAL A 124 -3.81 9.57 3.34
C VAL A 124 -2.71 8.56 3.55
N LEU A 125 -2.93 7.57 4.43
CA LEU A 125 -1.96 6.51 4.70
C LEU A 125 -1.73 5.61 3.47
N ILE A 126 -2.80 5.20 2.78
CA ILE A 126 -2.71 4.42 1.53
C ILE A 126 -1.89 5.18 0.48
N PHE A 127 -2.19 6.46 0.28
CA PHE A 127 -1.48 7.31 -0.66
C PHE A 127 -0.01 7.49 -0.28
N ALA A 128 0.27 7.74 1.02
CA ALA A 128 1.61 7.94 1.55
C ALA A 128 2.50 6.71 1.33
N ILE A 129 2.00 5.52 1.66
CA ILE A 129 2.72 4.26 1.44
C ILE A 129 2.88 3.99 -0.06
N GLY A 130 1.81 4.11 -0.83
CA GLY A 130 1.83 3.84 -2.25
C GLY A 130 2.76 4.75 -3.04
N ILE A 131 2.78 6.06 -2.72
CA ILE A 131 3.72 7.01 -3.34
C ILE A 131 5.17 6.79 -2.89
N SER A 132 5.40 6.11 -1.78
CA SER A 132 6.74 5.75 -1.32
C SER A 132 7.29 4.51 -2.03
N GLU A 133 6.42 3.56 -2.42
CA GLU A 133 6.85 2.24 -2.90
C GLU A 133 6.81 2.07 -4.43
N TRP A 134 6.10 2.95 -5.18
CA TRP A 134 6.03 2.84 -6.66
C TRP A 134 7.38 2.82 -7.38
N PRO A 135 8.48 3.48 -6.88
CA PRO A 135 9.75 3.48 -7.59
C PRO A 135 10.37 2.09 -7.76
N GLN A 136 10.16 1.19 -6.80
CA GLN A 136 10.63 -0.20 -6.86
C GLN A 136 9.95 -0.94 -8.02
N PHE A 137 8.62 -0.82 -8.12
CA PHE A 137 7.84 -1.41 -9.22
C PHE A 137 8.23 -0.82 -10.57
N ALA A 138 8.45 0.51 -10.64
CA ALA A 138 8.87 1.18 -11.87
C ALA A 138 10.22 0.66 -12.37
N ARG A 139 11.19 0.48 -11.49
CA ARG A 139 12.51 -0.03 -11.84
C ARG A 139 12.46 -1.46 -12.38
N VAL A 140 11.71 -2.34 -11.69
CA VAL A 140 11.55 -3.74 -12.11
C VAL A 140 10.80 -3.82 -13.44
N SER A 141 9.68 -3.11 -13.57
CA SER A 141 8.88 -3.09 -14.80
C SER A 141 9.68 -2.55 -16.00
N ARG A 142 10.45 -1.46 -15.81
CA ARG A 142 11.35 -0.96 -16.85
C ARG A 142 12.36 -2.02 -17.30
N ALA A 143 13.01 -2.70 -16.35
CA ALA A 143 14.02 -3.71 -16.67
C ALA A 143 13.40 -4.87 -17.48
N ALA A 144 12.24 -5.37 -17.06
CA ALA A 144 11.51 -6.40 -17.80
C ALA A 144 11.10 -5.91 -19.20
N THR A 145 10.60 -4.68 -19.30
CA THR A 145 10.19 -4.08 -20.59
C THR A 145 11.34 -3.98 -21.58
N LEU A 146 12.55 -3.64 -21.13
CA LEU A 146 13.72 -3.57 -22.02
C LEU A 146 14.11 -4.93 -22.58
N VAL A 147 13.90 -6.00 -21.83
CA VAL A 147 14.13 -7.37 -22.31
C VAL A 147 13.06 -7.77 -23.33
N GLU A 148 11.77 -7.59 -22.98
CA GLU A 148 10.65 -8.01 -23.83
C GLU A 148 10.56 -7.21 -25.14
N LYS A 149 10.82 -5.91 -25.09
CA LYS A 149 10.76 -5.02 -26.25
C LYS A 149 11.66 -5.48 -27.42
N ASN A 150 12.76 -6.15 -27.13
CA ASN A 150 13.73 -6.58 -28.13
C ASN A 150 13.41 -7.95 -28.75
N LYS A 151 12.30 -8.59 -28.39
CA LYS A 151 11.89 -9.88 -28.94
C LYS A 151 11.22 -9.73 -30.33
N ASP A 152 11.38 -10.75 -31.17
CA ASP A 152 10.93 -10.75 -32.55
C ASP A 152 9.42 -10.52 -32.71
N TYR A 153 8.60 -11.05 -31.80
CA TYR A 153 7.15 -10.87 -31.86
C TYR A 153 6.72 -9.42 -31.61
N VAL A 154 7.48 -8.66 -30.79
CA VAL A 154 7.23 -7.23 -30.58
C VAL A 154 7.60 -6.42 -31.81
N SER A 155 8.75 -6.75 -32.44
CA SER A 155 9.18 -6.16 -33.70
C SER A 155 8.19 -6.43 -34.81
N ALA A 156 7.71 -7.68 -34.95
CA ALA A 156 6.68 -8.04 -35.89
C ALA A 156 5.37 -7.25 -35.68
N SER A 157 4.93 -7.11 -34.43
CA SER A 157 3.74 -6.32 -34.08
C SER A 157 3.87 -4.85 -34.49
N THR A 158 5.07 -4.28 -34.35
CA THR A 158 5.36 -2.90 -34.78
C THR A 158 5.29 -2.76 -36.32
N ILE A 159 5.87 -3.72 -37.05
CA ILE A 159 5.87 -3.71 -38.54
C ILE A 159 4.46 -3.79 -39.12
N ILE A 160 3.58 -4.60 -38.53
CA ILE A 160 2.17 -4.71 -38.97
C ILE A 160 1.29 -3.56 -38.51
N GLY A 161 1.85 -2.55 -37.81
CA GLY A 161 1.16 -1.31 -37.43
C GLY A 161 0.28 -1.40 -36.21
N VAL A 162 0.53 -2.33 -35.26
CA VAL A 162 -0.17 -2.39 -33.98
C VAL A 162 0.19 -1.15 -33.16
N SER A 163 -0.82 -0.52 -32.54
CA SER A 163 -0.59 0.67 -31.73
C SER A 163 0.31 0.40 -30.52
N ASN A 164 1.14 1.39 -30.14
CA ASN A 164 2.09 1.28 -29.03
C ASN A 164 1.42 0.88 -27.71
N ILE A 165 0.21 1.38 -27.44
CA ILE A 165 -0.55 1.05 -26.23
C ILE A 165 -0.89 -0.45 -26.22
N ILE A 166 -1.36 -0.99 -27.34
CA ILE A 166 -1.68 -2.42 -27.44
C ILE A 166 -0.41 -3.25 -27.28
N ILE A 167 0.70 -2.85 -27.90
CA ILE A 167 1.99 -3.54 -27.75
C ILE A 167 2.40 -3.57 -26.27
N MET A 168 2.37 -2.43 -25.58
CA MET A 168 2.74 -2.35 -24.16
C MET A 168 1.87 -3.25 -23.28
N PHE A 169 0.54 -3.14 -23.38
CA PHE A 169 -0.37 -3.81 -22.44
C PHE A 169 -0.74 -5.25 -22.82
N LYS A 170 -0.62 -5.65 -24.08
CA LYS A 170 -1.02 -6.98 -24.55
C LYS A 170 0.15 -7.89 -24.91
N HIS A 171 1.29 -7.32 -25.26
CA HIS A 171 2.44 -8.10 -25.73
C HIS A 171 3.65 -8.03 -24.79
N ILE A 172 3.84 -6.92 -24.05
CA ILE A 172 4.99 -6.74 -23.17
C ILE A 172 4.62 -7.00 -21.70
N LEU A 173 3.47 -6.48 -21.25
CA LEU A 173 3.08 -6.55 -19.83
C LEU A 173 2.79 -7.98 -19.32
N PRO A 174 2.13 -8.88 -20.09
CA PRO A 174 1.91 -10.26 -19.63
C PRO A 174 3.19 -11.04 -19.52
#